data_3c3ca50904f93b4781ba0586e459a60a
#
_entry.id   3c3ca50904f93b4781ba0586e459a60a
#
_cell.length_a   1.000
_cell.length_b   1.000
_cell.length_c   1.000
_cell.angle_alpha   90.00
_cell.angle_beta   90.00
_cell.angle_gamma   90.00
#
_symmetry.space_group_name_H-M   'P 1'
#
loop_
_entity.id
_entity.type
_entity.pdbx_description
1 polymer ?
#
loop_
_entity_poly.entity_id
_entity_poly.type
_entity_poly.pdbx_seq_one_letter_code
_entity_poly.pdbx_strand_id
1 'polypeptide(L)'
;MLYAPLLLLLSAGCHRRDRIVVGSKNFTESDLLGEIVAQQIERRTTVPVERRFHLGGTFVCHQAITAGQIDLYVEYTGTAYTAVLKLPPGRDPDSVYRAVAAEYRRRFALVWGKPLGFDNTFAITVRRADAVRYGLKRISDLARVAPRWHAGFGYEFLERADGFRGLASVYGLRFAAPPTAMDLGLTYRALAQRKVDVIAGNSTDGQIAALDLVVLEDDRHYFPPYQAATVTRAPTLEAHPDVARALAELDGKISDAEMRRLNALADVEHQDIAAIARDWLRRNAP
;
A
#
# COMPACT_ATOMS: atom_id res chain seq x y z
N MET A 1 13.02 -46.05 -49.77
CA MET A 1 13.66 -45.14 -48.81
C MET A 1 12.55 -44.34 -48.12
N LEU A 2 12.17 -44.75 -46.90
CA LEU A 2 11.17 -44.02 -46.12
C LEU A 2 11.91 -43.08 -45.15
N TYR A 3 11.65 -41.77 -45.26
CA TYR A 3 12.10 -40.77 -44.31
C TYR A 3 11.04 -40.65 -43.20
N ALA A 4 11.38 -41.01 -41.97
CA ALA A 4 10.59 -40.73 -40.79
C ALA A 4 10.91 -39.32 -40.28
N PRO A 5 9.91 -38.45 -40.01
CA PRO A 5 10.19 -37.16 -39.39
C PRO A 5 10.45 -37.33 -37.89
N LEU A 6 11.60 -36.88 -37.46
CA LEU A 6 11.98 -36.78 -36.06
C LEU A 6 11.21 -35.61 -35.42
N LEU A 7 10.15 -35.90 -34.66
CA LEU A 7 9.45 -34.90 -33.82
C LEU A 7 10.36 -34.53 -32.65
N LEU A 8 10.99 -33.36 -32.70
CA LEU A 8 11.59 -32.72 -31.51
C LEU A 8 10.47 -32.23 -30.58
N LEU A 9 10.19 -32.96 -29.54
CA LEU A 9 9.42 -32.48 -28.40
C LEU A 9 10.23 -31.40 -27.69
N LEU A 10 9.95 -30.14 -28.00
CA LEU A 10 10.37 -29.00 -27.16
C LEU A 10 9.63 -29.11 -25.83
N SER A 11 10.26 -29.72 -24.83
CA SER A 11 9.86 -29.60 -23.44
C SER A 11 10.00 -28.14 -23.06
N ALA A 12 8.89 -27.39 -23.02
CA ALA A 12 8.81 -26.11 -22.35
C ALA A 12 9.07 -26.36 -20.86
N GLY A 13 10.35 -26.44 -20.51
CA GLY A 13 10.79 -26.47 -19.14
C GLY A 13 10.29 -25.19 -18.49
N CYS A 14 9.34 -25.33 -17.56
CA CYS A 14 8.98 -24.27 -16.64
C CYS A 14 10.28 -23.87 -15.92
N HIS A 15 10.94 -22.79 -16.36
CA HIS A 15 12.13 -22.27 -15.71
C HIS A 15 11.70 -21.83 -14.30
N ARG A 16 11.94 -22.71 -13.33
CA ARG A 16 11.85 -22.39 -11.92
C ARG A 16 12.82 -21.23 -11.69
N ARG A 17 12.33 -20.06 -11.37
CA ARG A 17 13.22 -18.97 -11.01
C ARG A 17 13.99 -19.36 -9.76
N ASP A 18 15.31 -19.38 -9.84
CA ASP A 18 16.18 -19.69 -8.70
C ASP A 18 16.14 -18.59 -7.61
N ARG A 19 15.30 -17.59 -7.76
CA ARG A 19 15.16 -16.43 -6.87
C ARG A 19 13.71 -15.96 -6.76
N ILE A 20 13.39 -15.28 -5.67
CA ILE A 20 12.12 -14.60 -5.43
C ILE A 20 12.27 -13.11 -5.71
N VAL A 21 11.32 -12.54 -6.45
CA VAL A 21 11.29 -11.12 -6.77
C VAL A 21 10.26 -10.41 -5.89
N VAL A 22 10.74 -9.56 -4.96
CA VAL A 22 9.90 -8.74 -4.09
C VAL A 22 9.70 -7.37 -4.73
N GLY A 23 8.43 -6.97 -4.92
CA GLY A 23 8.07 -5.66 -5.45
C GLY A 23 7.61 -4.70 -4.36
N SER A 24 7.53 -3.41 -4.70
CA SER A 24 6.86 -2.39 -3.89
C SER A 24 6.14 -1.36 -4.75
N LYS A 25 5.19 -0.64 -4.13
CA LYS A 25 4.58 0.55 -4.71
C LYS A 25 5.52 1.75 -4.58
N ASN A 26 5.16 2.88 -5.22
CA ASN A 26 5.98 4.09 -5.30
C ASN A 26 5.82 5.04 -4.10
N PHE A 27 5.92 4.53 -2.88
CA PHE A 27 5.95 5.32 -1.65
C PHE A 27 6.73 4.60 -0.55
N THR A 28 7.27 5.39 0.40
CA THR A 28 8.24 4.95 1.40
C THR A 28 7.80 3.75 2.22
N GLU A 29 6.57 3.74 2.73
CA GLU A 29 6.07 2.60 3.51
C GLU A 29 6.09 1.30 2.71
N SER A 30 5.72 1.36 1.44
CA SER A 30 5.72 0.16 0.58
C SER A 30 7.13 -0.35 0.32
N ASP A 31 8.10 0.55 0.12
CA ASP A 31 9.52 0.19 -0.04
C ASP A 31 10.06 -0.42 1.26
N LEU A 32 9.72 0.15 2.42
CA LEU A 32 10.12 -0.35 3.73
C LEU A 32 9.52 -1.73 4.03
N LEU A 33 8.23 -1.93 3.76
CA LEU A 33 7.58 -3.23 3.92
C LEU A 33 8.15 -4.26 2.94
N GLY A 34 8.45 -3.85 1.71
CA GLY A 34 9.15 -4.68 0.73
C GLY A 34 10.52 -5.14 1.24
N GLU A 35 11.27 -4.25 1.88
CA GLU A 35 12.59 -4.55 2.43
C GLU A 35 12.49 -5.46 3.68
N ILE A 36 11.51 -5.22 4.57
CA ILE A 36 11.24 -6.12 5.72
C ILE A 36 10.94 -7.55 5.22
N VAL A 37 10.08 -7.68 4.22
CA VAL A 37 9.70 -8.97 3.63
C VAL A 37 10.91 -9.63 2.96
N ALA A 38 11.69 -8.89 2.17
CA ALA A 38 12.88 -9.40 1.49
C ALA A 38 13.91 -9.93 2.49
N GLN A 39 14.27 -9.14 3.50
CA GLN A 39 15.21 -9.55 4.53
C GLN A 39 14.69 -10.70 5.40
N GLN A 40 13.39 -10.77 5.67
CA GLN A 40 12.81 -11.89 6.40
C GLN A 40 12.95 -13.20 5.62
N ILE A 41 12.71 -13.20 4.31
CA ILE A 41 12.93 -14.36 3.45
C ILE A 41 14.41 -14.76 3.46
N GLU A 42 15.33 -13.82 3.28
CA GLU A 42 16.79 -14.06 3.28
C GLU A 42 17.30 -14.63 4.63
N ARG A 43 16.69 -14.23 5.76
CA ARG A 43 17.06 -14.72 7.10
C ARG A 43 16.54 -16.12 7.40
N ARG A 44 15.42 -16.51 6.81
CA ARG A 44 14.72 -17.76 7.12
C ARG A 44 14.85 -18.84 6.06
N THR A 45 15.37 -18.47 4.90
CA THR A 45 15.52 -19.42 3.78
C THR A 45 16.88 -19.22 3.10
N THR A 46 17.21 -20.13 2.19
CA THR A 46 18.39 -20.01 1.32
C THR A 46 18.06 -19.46 -0.05
N VAL A 47 16.81 -19.07 -0.28
CA VAL A 47 16.35 -18.59 -1.59
C VAL A 47 16.83 -17.17 -1.82
N PRO A 48 17.57 -16.87 -2.89
CA PRO A 48 17.98 -15.51 -3.22
C PRO A 48 16.77 -14.60 -3.45
N VAL A 49 16.88 -13.35 -3.02
CA VAL A 49 15.81 -12.33 -3.18
C VAL A 49 16.29 -11.21 -4.08
N GLU A 50 15.53 -10.93 -5.13
CA GLU A 50 15.68 -9.73 -5.96
C GLU A 50 14.67 -8.68 -5.51
N ARG A 51 15.11 -7.44 -5.36
CA ARG A 51 14.27 -6.30 -5.00
C ARG A 51 13.92 -5.50 -6.25
N ARG A 52 12.62 -5.30 -6.49
CA ARG A 52 12.07 -4.42 -7.54
C ARG A 52 11.14 -3.42 -6.89
N PHE A 53 11.73 -2.45 -6.23
CA PHE A 53 11.01 -1.44 -5.48
C PHE A 53 10.61 -0.24 -6.35
N HIS A 54 9.66 0.55 -5.83
CA HIS A 54 9.20 1.79 -6.45
C HIS A 54 8.65 1.63 -7.87
N LEU A 55 7.96 0.51 -8.14
CA LEU A 55 7.49 0.17 -9.49
C LEU A 55 6.41 1.12 -10.01
N GLY A 56 5.54 1.61 -9.13
CA GLY A 56 4.38 2.42 -9.46
C GLY A 56 3.25 2.19 -8.46
N GLY A 57 2.06 2.68 -8.79
CA GLY A 57 0.90 2.51 -7.92
C GLY A 57 0.30 1.10 -7.97
N THR A 58 -0.87 0.96 -7.34
CA THR A 58 -1.60 -0.31 -7.17
C THR A 58 -1.76 -1.11 -8.45
N PHE A 59 -2.18 -0.46 -9.54
CA PHE A 59 -2.45 -1.17 -10.80
C PHE A 59 -1.17 -1.70 -11.45
N VAL A 60 -0.06 -0.96 -11.35
CA VAL A 60 1.26 -1.39 -11.86
C VAL A 60 1.75 -2.63 -11.11
N CYS A 61 1.70 -2.60 -9.76
CA CYS A 61 2.12 -3.74 -8.94
C CYS A 61 1.22 -4.95 -9.15
N HIS A 62 -0.11 -4.74 -9.24
CA HIS A 62 -1.05 -5.83 -9.51
C HIS A 62 -0.81 -6.47 -10.89
N GLN A 63 -0.55 -5.66 -11.91
CA GLN A 63 -0.19 -6.16 -13.24
C GLN A 63 1.15 -6.91 -13.22
N ALA A 64 2.15 -6.38 -12.52
CA ALA A 64 3.46 -7.01 -12.41
C ALA A 64 3.40 -8.39 -11.75
N ILE A 65 2.62 -8.55 -10.66
CA ILE A 65 2.50 -9.84 -9.98
C ILE A 65 1.69 -10.84 -10.79
N THR A 66 0.61 -10.42 -11.42
CA THR A 66 -0.21 -11.31 -12.28
C THR A 66 0.54 -11.75 -13.54
N ALA A 67 1.37 -10.89 -14.10
CA ALA A 67 2.27 -11.22 -15.21
C ALA A 67 3.51 -12.03 -14.78
N GLY A 68 3.70 -12.26 -13.47
CA GLY A 68 4.85 -12.97 -12.94
C GLY A 68 6.17 -12.20 -13.06
N GLN A 69 6.13 -10.89 -13.16
CA GLN A 69 7.33 -10.04 -13.15
C GLN A 69 7.89 -9.88 -11.72
N ILE A 70 7.00 -9.86 -10.72
CA ILE A 70 7.33 -9.99 -9.31
C ILE A 70 6.62 -11.20 -8.72
N ASP A 71 7.11 -11.75 -7.61
CA ASP A 71 6.56 -12.92 -6.96
C ASP A 71 5.71 -12.58 -5.75
N LEU A 72 6.01 -11.45 -5.08
CA LEU A 72 5.22 -10.94 -3.96
C LEU A 72 5.43 -9.43 -3.78
N TYR A 73 4.48 -8.81 -3.10
CA TYR A 73 4.54 -7.44 -2.56
C TYR A 73 3.57 -7.30 -1.38
N VAL A 74 3.61 -6.18 -0.68
CA VAL A 74 2.61 -5.86 0.36
C VAL A 74 1.50 -5.01 -0.25
N GLU A 75 0.25 -5.40 0.00
CA GLU A 75 -0.95 -4.71 -0.46
C GLU A 75 -1.92 -4.48 0.71
N TYR A 76 -2.88 -3.59 0.52
CA TYR A 76 -3.88 -3.21 1.52
C TYR A 76 -5.25 -3.76 1.14
N THR A 77 -5.95 -4.34 2.12
CA THR A 77 -7.23 -5.03 1.89
C THR A 77 -8.27 -4.13 1.22
N GLY A 78 -8.45 -2.90 1.70
CA GLY A 78 -9.39 -1.94 1.10
C GLY A 78 -9.04 -1.56 -0.33
N THR A 79 -7.74 -1.41 -0.63
CA THR A 79 -7.26 -1.14 -1.98
C THR A 79 -7.58 -2.29 -2.93
N ALA A 80 -7.25 -3.51 -2.53
CA ALA A 80 -7.55 -4.70 -3.30
C ALA A 80 -9.07 -4.87 -3.52
N TYR A 81 -9.85 -4.62 -2.48
CA TYR A 81 -11.30 -4.76 -2.48
C TYR A 81 -11.98 -3.77 -3.43
N THR A 82 -11.64 -2.48 -3.31
CA THR A 82 -12.32 -1.41 -4.05
C THR A 82 -11.71 -1.14 -5.41
N ALA A 83 -10.38 -1.02 -5.50
CA ALA A 83 -9.71 -0.63 -6.74
C ALA A 83 -9.52 -1.81 -7.71
N VAL A 84 -9.08 -2.97 -7.22
CA VAL A 84 -8.79 -4.13 -8.08
C VAL A 84 -10.02 -4.98 -8.32
N LEU A 85 -10.72 -5.40 -7.24
CA LEU A 85 -11.90 -6.26 -7.34
C LEU A 85 -13.16 -5.48 -7.73
N LYS A 86 -13.16 -4.16 -7.57
CA LYS A 86 -14.28 -3.25 -7.86
C LYS A 86 -15.56 -3.61 -7.08
N LEU A 87 -15.37 -4.09 -5.86
CA LEU A 87 -16.47 -4.37 -4.95
C LEU A 87 -16.93 -3.09 -4.24
N PRO A 88 -18.21 -2.97 -3.87
CA PRO A 88 -18.70 -1.83 -3.11
C PRO A 88 -18.02 -1.78 -1.73
N PRO A 89 -17.68 -0.58 -1.19
CA PRO A 89 -16.94 -0.46 0.05
C PRO A 89 -17.54 -1.26 1.20
N GLY A 90 -16.75 -2.16 1.78
CA GLY A 90 -17.07 -2.93 2.98
C GLY A 90 -16.55 -2.23 4.23
N ARG A 91 -17.22 -2.41 5.39
CA ARG A 91 -16.84 -1.76 6.66
C ARG A 91 -16.24 -2.71 7.68
N ASP A 92 -16.57 -4.00 7.60
CA ASP A 92 -16.03 -5.01 8.52
C ASP A 92 -14.69 -5.54 8.00
N PRO A 93 -13.58 -5.33 8.74
CA PRO A 93 -12.23 -5.71 8.32
C PRO A 93 -12.09 -7.19 7.97
N ASP A 94 -12.70 -8.06 8.79
CA ASP A 94 -12.60 -9.51 8.58
C ASP A 94 -13.33 -9.97 7.33
N SER A 95 -14.50 -9.37 7.05
CA SER A 95 -15.27 -9.67 5.83
C SER A 95 -14.55 -9.17 4.57
N VAL A 96 -13.96 -7.97 4.63
CA VAL A 96 -13.16 -7.41 3.53
C VAL A 96 -11.94 -8.31 3.27
N TYR A 97 -11.20 -8.67 4.32
CA TYR A 97 -10.03 -9.56 4.18
C TYR A 97 -10.43 -10.92 3.56
N ARG A 98 -11.46 -11.59 4.11
CA ARG A 98 -11.91 -12.90 3.59
C ARG A 98 -12.32 -12.83 2.11
N ALA A 99 -13.07 -11.79 1.73
CA ALA A 99 -13.49 -11.60 0.35
C ALA A 99 -12.29 -11.39 -0.60
N VAL A 100 -11.34 -10.53 -0.19
CA VAL A 100 -10.12 -10.28 -0.96
C VAL A 100 -9.29 -11.56 -1.11
N ALA A 101 -9.03 -12.27 -0.02
CA ALA A 101 -8.23 -13.50 -0.04
C ALA A 101 -8.85 -14.57 -0.95
N ALA A 102 -10.18 -14.75 -0.86
CA ALA A 102 -10.89 -15.71 -1.70
C ALA A 102 -10.86 -15.34 -3.19
N GLU A 103 -11.18 -14.08 -3.51
CA GLU A 103 -11.25 -13.62 -4.90
C GLU A 103 -9.88 -13.55 -5.57
N TYR A 104 -8.83 -13.12 -4.85
CA TYR A 104 -7.47 -13.10 -5.40
C TYR A 104 -6.94 -14.50 -5.69
N ARG A 105 -7.22 -15.47 -4.80
CA ARG A 105 -6.87 -16.88 -5.04
C ARG A 105 -7.60 -17.43 -6.25
N ARG A 106 -8.90 -17.18 -6.34
CA ARG A 106 -9.77 -17.69 -7.42
C ARG A 106 -9.46 -17.08 -8.77
N ARG A 107 -9.27 -15.73 -8.83
CA ARG A 107 -9.17 -14.99 -10.11
C ARG A 107 -7.75 -14.88 -10.62
N PHE A 108 -6.77 -14.84 -9.72
CA PHE A 108 -5.39 -14.47 -10.06
C PHE A 108 -4.35 -15.48 -9.61
N ALA A 109 -4.73 -16.56 -8.92
CA ALA A 109 -3.80 -17.51 -8.29
C ALA A 109 -2.81 -16.79 -7.32
N LEU A 110 -3.29 -15.77 -6.60
CA LEU A 110 -2.56 -15.00 -5.60
C LEU A 110 -3.05 -15.35 -4.20
N VAL A 111 -2.12 -15.52 -3.26
CA VAL A 111 -2.38 -15.90 -1.87
C VAL A 111 -2.11 -14.69 -0.99
N TRP A 112 -3.09 -14.33 -0.16
CA TRP A 112 -2.95 -13.31 0.87
C TRP A 112 -2.43 -13.95 2.17
N GLY A 113 -1.37 -13.38 2.74
CA GLY A 113 -0.96 -13.63 4.12
C GLY A 113 -1.97 -13.03 5.10
N LYS A 114 -1.83 -13.33 6.40
CA LYS A 114 -2.61 -12.62 7.41
C LYS A 114 -2.17 -11.16 7.51
N PRO A 115 -3.03 -10.26 8.04
CA PRO A 115 -2.66 -8.87 8.25
C PRO A 115 -1.39 -8.74 9.11
N LEU A 116 -0.51 -7.80 8.72
CA LEU A 116 0.74 -7.51 9.42
C LEU A 116 0.53 -6.87 10.79
N GLY A 117 -0.68 -6.32 11.06
CA GLY A 117 -1.10 -5.80 12.36
C GLY A 117 -1.44 -4.31 12.37
N PHE A 118 -1.43 -3.63 11.25
CA PHE A 118 -1.80 -2.21 11.14
C PHE A 118 -2.78 -1.96 9.99
N ASP A 119 -3.45 -0.82 10.09
CA ASP A 119 -4.35 -0.27 9.07
C ASP A 119 -3.79 1.06 8.54
N ASN A 120 -3.71 1.21 7.23
CA ASN A 120 -3.22 2.43 6.61
C ASN A 120 -4.28 3.05 5.70
N THR A 121 -5.26 3.70 6.30
CA THR A 121 -6.35 4.39 5.59
C THR A 121 -5.88 5.71 4.98
N PHE A 122 -6.62 6.20 4.00
CA PHE A 122 -6.44 7.58 3.53
C PHE A 122 -6.68 8.58 4.66
N ALA A 123 -5.77 9.53 4.79
CA ALA A 123 -5.79 10.57 5.80
C ALA A 123 -6.02 11.94 5.15
N ILE A 124 -7.24 12.47 5.27
CA ILE A 124 -7.55 13.84 4.82
C ILE A 124 -6.92 14.81 5.79
N THR A 125 -5.88 15.50 5.33
CA THR A 125 -4.93 16.21 6.19
C THR A 125 -4.87 17.70 5.85
N VAL A 126 -4.86 18.51 6.90
CA VAL A 126 -4.77 19.97 6.85
C VAL A 126 -3.69 20.48 7.81
N ARG A 127 -3.24 21.73 7.66
CA ARG A 127 -2.34 22.37 8.63
C ARG A 127 -3.07 22.60 9.95
N ARG A 128 -2.39 22.41 11.10
CA ARG A 128 -2.97 22.67 12.42
C ARG A 128 -3.47 24.09 12.58
N ALA A 129 -2.71 25.07 12.08
CA ALA A 129 -3.12 26.48 12.15
C ALA A 129 -4.48 26.72 11.45
N ASP A 130 -4.72 26.03 10.32
CA ASP A 130 -5.98 26.16 9.58
C ASP A 130 -7.10 25.36 10.28
N ALA A 131 -6.79 24.17 10.81
CA ALA A 131 -7.74 23.41 11.62
C ALA A 131 -8.26 24.21 12.81
N VAL A 132 -7.38 24.88 13.55
CA VAL A 132 -7.74 25.75 14.67
C VAL A 132 -8.53 26.97 14.19
N ARG A 133 -8.03 27.67 13.17
CA ARG A 133 -8.65 28.90 12.64
C ARG A 133 -10.09 28.68 12.16
N TYR A 134 -10.34 27.57 11.51
CA TYR A 134 -11.65 27.26 10.91
C TYR A 134 -12.47 26.24 11.70
N GLY A 135 -11.96 25.78 12.86
CA GLY A 135 -12.64 24.79 13.70
C GLY A 135 -12.86 23.45 13.00
N LEU A 136 -11.85 22.97 12.25
CA LEU A 136 -11.95 21.73 11.49
C LEU A 136 -11.51 20.54 12.37
N LYS A 137 -12.40 19.58 12.55
CA LYS A 137 -12.13 18.32 13.28
C LYS A 137 -12.47 17.10 12.42
N ARG A 138 -13.47 17.23 11.55
CA ARG A 138 -14.05 16.16 10.75
C ARG A 138 -13.98 16.50 9.28
N ILE A 139 -14.02 15.49 8.42
CA ILE A 139 -14.07 15.69 6.96
C ILE A 139 -15.32 16.49 6.57
N SER A 140 -16.45 16.26 7.25
CA SER A 140 -17.67 17.06 7.02
C SER A 140 -17.49 18.56 7.25
N ASP A 141 -16.54 18.98 8.10
CA ASP A 141 -16.27 20.39 8.35
C ASP A 141 -15.66 21.10 7.14
N LEU A 142 -14.98 20.36 6.24
CA LEU A 142 -14.37 20.92 5.03
C LEU A 142 -15.39 21.56 4.08
N ALA A 143 -16.63 21.09 4.06
CA ALA A 143 -17.66 21.61 3.16
C ALA A 143 -17.84 23.13 3.28
N ARG A 144 -17.58 23.71 4.47
CA ARG A 144 -17.70 25.15 4.73
C ARG A 144 -16.55 25.98 4.14
N VAL A 145 -15.37 25.41 4.01
CA VAL A 145 -14.16 26.11 3.57
C VAL A 145 -13.73 25.71 2.16
N ALA A 146 -14.07 24.50 1.71
CA ALA A 146 -13.71 23.95 0.41
C ALA A 146 -13.96 24.91 -0.78
N PRO A 147 -15.05 25.69 -0.85
CA PRO A 147 -15.26 26.61 -1.97
C PRO A 147 -14.19 27.70 -2.15
N ARG A 148 -13.32 27.88 -1.16
CA ARG A 148 -12.21 28.86 -1.19
C ARG A 148 -10.85 28.20 -1.12
N TRP A 149 -10.80 26.87 -1.01
CA TRP A 149 -9.58 26.10 -0.79
C TRP A 149 -9.14 25.35 -2.05
N HIS A 150 -7.83 25.13 -2.13
CA HIS A 150 -7.21 24.34 -3.18
C HIS A 150 -6.80 22.97 -2.58
N ALA A 151 -7.21 21.91 -3.26
CA ALA A 151 -6.84 20.55 -2.87
C ALA A 151 -5.68 20.05 -3.72
N GLY A 152 -4.77 19.28 -3.10
CA GLY A 152 -3.69 18.57 -3.78
C GLY A 152 -3.73 17.09 -3.44
N PHE A 153 -3.82 16.21 -4.46
CA PHE A 153 -3.98 14.79 -4.25
C PHE A 153 -3.05 13.97 -5.13
N GLY A 154 -2.69 12.77 -4.64
CA GLY A 154 -2.00 11.78 -5.44
C GLY A 154 -2.85 11.29 -6.61
N TYR A 155 -2.20 10.84 -7.69
CA TYR A 155 -2.88 10.36 -8.90
C TYR A 155 -3.90 9.26 -8.61
N GLU A 156 -3.53 8.24 -7.84
CA GLU A 156 -4.45 7.14 -7.49
C GLU A 156 -5.68 7.62 -6.72
N PHE A 157 -5.52 8.55 -5.77
CA PHE A 157 -6.64 9.10 -5.02
C PHE A 157 -7.65 9.83 -5.91
N LEU A 158 -7.19 10.43 -7.01
CA LEU A 158 -8.06 11.06 -8.00
C LEU A 158 -8.80 10.06 -8.89
N GLU A 159 -8.21 8.89 -9.14
CA GLU A 159 -8.73 7.90 -10.11
C GLU A 159 -9.59 6.81 -9.46
N ARG A 160 -9.28 6.42 -8.22
CA ARG A 160 -9.92 5.30 -7.53
C ARG A 160 -11.36 5.60 -7.14
N ALA A 161 -12.19 4.54 -7.13
CA ALA A 161 -13.60 4.65 -6.72
C ALA A 161 -13.75 5.05 -5.23
N ASP A 162 -12.84 4.57 -4.37
CA ASP A 162 -12.72 4.92 -2.95
C ASP A 162 -11.89 6.19 -2.72
N GLY A 163 -11.57 6.94 -3.77
CA GLY A 163 -10.81 8.17 -3.72
C GLY A 163 -11.66 9.43 -3.72
N PHE A 164 -11.13 10.50 -4.34
CA PHE A 164 -11.68 11.85 -4.25
C PHE A 164 -13.13 11.98 -4.74
N ARG A 165 -13.48 11.37 -5.87
CA ARG A 165 -14.83 11.53 -6.44
C ARG A 165 -15.92 11.03 -5.49
N GLY A 166 -15.72 9.85 -4.91
CA GLY A 166 -16.64 9.27 -3.93
C GLY A 166 -16.65 10.09 -2.64
N LEU A 167 -15.47 10.47 -2.13
CA LEU A 167 -15.35 11.31 -0.95
C LEU A 167 -16.10 12.64 -1.13
N ALA A 168 -15.85 13.32 -2.24
CA ALA A 168 -16.50 14.62 -2.55
C ALA A 168 -18.03 14.47 -2.63
N SER A 169 -18.53 13.38 -3.20
CA SER A 169 -19.97 13.09 -3.26
C SER A 169 -20.57 12.87 -1.87
N VAL A 170 -19.92 12.04 -1.04
CA VAL A 170 -20.41 11.69 0.31
C VAL A 170 -20.39 12.90 1.24
N TYR A 171 -19.32 13.72 1.18
CA TYR A 171 -19.12 14.86 2.07
C TYR A 171 -19.58 16.20 1.51
N GLY A 172 -20.08 16.25 0.26
CA GLY A 172 -20.51 17.47 -0.40
C GLY A 172 -19.36 18.45 -0.65
N LEU A 173 -18.14 17.97 -0.91
CA LEU A 173 -16.97 18.81 -1.09
C LEU A 173 -16.92 19.40 -2.50
N ARG A 174 -16.82 20.74 -2.56
CA ARG A 174 -16.64 21.48 -3.81
C ARG A 174 -15.49 22.47 -3.61
N PHE A 175 -14.34 22.17 -4.16
CA PHE A 175 -13.17 23.05 -4.06
C PHE A 175 -13.22 24.21 -5.03
N ALA A 176 -12.40 25.25 -4.78
CA ALA A 176 -12.31 26.47 -5.60
C ALA A 176 -11.94 26.18 -7.07
N ALA A 177 -11.16 25.11 -7.29
CA ALA A 177 -10.76 24.60 -8.60
C ALA A 177 -10.68 23.07 -8.54
N PRO A 178 -10.57 22.38 -9.68
CA PRO A 178 -10.24 20.96 -9.70
C PRO A 178 -8.97 20.71 -8.88
N PRO A 179 -8.90 19.60 -8.10
CA PRO A 179 -7.71 19.27 -7.32
C PRO A 179 -6.45 19.17 -8.19
N THR A 180 -5.33 19.66 -7.67
CA THR A 180 -4.03 19.52 -8.33
C THR A 180 -3.53 18.08 -8.14
N ALA A 181 -3.28 17.39 -9.26
CA ALA A 181 -2.63 16.08 -9.24
C ALA A 181 -1.13 16.26 -9.01
N MET A 182 -0.54 15.48 -8.11
CA MET A 182 0.88 15.52 -7.83
C MET A 182 1.38 14.18 -7.28
N ASP A 183 2.70 14.01 -7.28
CA ASP A 183 3.35 12.86 -6.67
C ASP A 183 3.10 12.83 -5.15
N LEU A 184 2.90 11.62 -4.57
CA LEU A 184 2.64 11.47 -3.13
C LEU A 184 3.73 12.13 -2.28
N GLY A 185 4.99 11.98 -2.65
CA GLY A 185 6.13 12.60 -1.95
C GLY A 185 6.11 14.13 -1.94
N LEU A 186 5.34 14.77 -2.83
CA LEU A 186 5.24 16.23 -2.92
C LEU A 186 4.04 16.80 -2.16
N THR A 187 3.03 16.00 -1.84
CA THR A 187 1.77 16.47 -1.25
C THR A 187 1.99 17.20 0.08
N TYR A 188 2.77 16.62 0.99
CA TYR A 188 3.07 17.20 2.30
C TYR A 188 3.84 18.50 2.21
N ARG A 189 4.82 18.58 1.29
CA ARG A 189 5.58 19.81 1.03
C ARG A 189 4.67 20.90 0.45
N ALA A 190 3.78 20.56 -0.48
CA ALA A 190 2.82 21.49 -1.05
C ALA A 190 1.87 22.05 0.00
N LEU A 191 1.40 21.21 0.95
CA LEU A 191 0.57 21.62 2.08
C LEU A 191 1.35 22.55 3.03
N ALA A 192 2.56 22.19 3.42
CA ALA A 192 3.40 22.98 4.32
C ALA A 192 3.73 24.37 3.70
N GLN A 193 4.00 24.42 2.41
CA GLN A 193 4.29 25.65 1.66
C GLN A 193 3.05 26.47 1.25
N ARG A 194 1.86 26.07 1.70
CA ARG A 194 0.58 26.74 1.36
C ARG A 194 0.27 26.81 -0.15
N LYS A 195 0.79 25.85 -0.92
CA LYS A 195 0.42 25.71 -2.34
C LYS A 195 -0.95 25.05 -2.50
N VAL A 196 -1.31 24.23 -1.52
CA VAL A 196 -2.63 23.63 -1.35
C VAL A 196 -3.07 23.77 0.11
N ASP A 197 -4.36 23.58 0.38
CA ASP A 197 -4.95 23.76 1.71
C ASP A 197 -5.33 22.43 2.37
N VAL A 198 -5.52 21.40 1.57
CA VAL A 198 -5.85 20.04 2.01
C VAL A 198 -5.20 19.02 1.08
N ILE A 199 -4.77 17.92 1.67
CA ILE A 199 -4.22 16.76 0.96
C ILE A 199 -4.90 15.46 1.42
N ALA A 200 -4.74 14.40 0.65
CA ALA A 200 -4.97 13.03 1.08
C ALA A 200 -3.59 12.35 1.22
N GLY A 201 -3.16 12.16 2.45
CA GLY A 201 -2.02 11.35 2.83
C GLY A 201 -2.49 9.97 3.30
N ASN A 202 -1.63 9.29 4.06
CA ASN A 202 -1.94 8.00 4.69
C ASN A 202 -1.84 8.12 6.22
N SER A 203 -2.63 7.35 6.95
CA SER A 203 -2.73 7.47 8.42
C SER A 203 -1.45 7.08 9.17
N THR A 204 -0.54 6.40 8.50
CA THR A 204 0.77 5.98 9.01
C THR A 204 1.93 6.88 8.56
N ASP A 205 1.67 7.95 7.80
CA ASP A 205 2.72 8.83 7.30
C ASP A 205 3.41 9.60 8.43
N GLY A 206 4.72 9.46 8.56
CA GLY A 206 5.54 10.11 9.59
C GLY A 206 5.55 11.64 9.48
N GLN A 207 5.34 12.19 8.30
CA GLN A 207 5.31 13.63 8.04
C GLN A 207 4.14 14.37 8.72
N ILE A 208 3.06 13.66 9.08
CA ILE A 208 1.90 14.26 9.77
C ILE A 208 2.33 14.91 11.09
N ALA A 209 3.08 14.18 11.91
CA ALA A 209 3.58 14.70 13.17
C ALA A 209 4.72 15.72 12.97
N ALA A 210 5.66 15.43 12.07
CA ALA A 210 6.83 16.25 11.82
C ALA A 210 6.49 17.66 11.29
N LEU A 211 5.39 17.80 10.55
CA LEU A 211 4.94 19.07 9.96
C LEU A 211 3.78 19.70 10.75
N ASP A 212 3.49 19.21 11.95
CA ASP A 212 2.38 19.70 12.80
C ASP A 212 1.04 19.77 12.04
N LEU A 213 0.67 18.67 11.41
CA LEU A 213 -0.55 18.54 10.62
C LEU A 213 -1.67 17.89 11.44
N VAL A 214 -2.90 18.02 10.95
CA VAL A 214 -4.10 17.43 11.56
C VAL A 214 -4.77 16.55 10.52
N VAL A 215 -4.98 15.29 10.85
CA VAL A 215 -5.85 14.38 10.12
C VAL A 215 -7.29 14.62 10.58
N LEU A 216 -8.19 14.84 9.63
CA LEU A 216 -9.61 15.01 9.90
C LEU A 216 -10.29 13.65 10.07
N GLU A 217 -11.16 13.55 11.06
CA GLU A 217 -11.96 12.35 11.33
C GLU A 217 -12.89 12.03 10.14
N ASP A 218 -12.89 10.79 9.68
CA ASP A 218 -13.86 10.27 8.70
C ASP A 218 -15.21 9.97 9.38
N ASP A 219 -15.95 11.02 9.72
CA ASP A 219 -17.18 10.96 10.51
C ASP A 219 -18.37 10.30 9.79
N ARG A 220 -18.25 9.99 8.52
CA ARG A 220 -19.24 9.22 7.75
C ARG A 220 -18.77 7.81 7.40
N HIS A 221 -17.58 7.43 7.87
CA HIS A 221 -16.99 6.11 7.61
C HIS A 221 -16.98 5.77 6.11
N TYR A 222 -16.47 6.70 5.32
CA TYR A 222 -16.39 6.56 3.88
C TYR A 222 -15.33 5.55 3.46
N PHE A 223 -14.17 5.58 4.11
CA PHE A 223 -13.06 4.70 3.77
C PHE A 223 -13.28 3.28 4.30
N PRO A 224 -13.02 2.23 3.48
CA PRO A 224 -12.97 0.87 3.98
C PRO A 224 -11.73 0.63 4.86
N PRO A 225 -11.65 -0.50 5.58
CA PRO A 225 -10.41 -0.90 6.26
C PRO A 225 -9.31 -1.23 5.26
N TYR A 226 -8.06 -0.79 5.56
CA TYR A 226 -6.88 -0.99 4.72
C TYR A 226 -5.79 -1.73 5.48
N GLN A 227 -6.09 -2.95 5.96
CA GLN A 227 -5.10 -3.79 6.63
C GLN A 227 -4.01 -4.21 5.63
N ALA A 228 -2.74 -3.98 6.00
CA ALA A 228 -1.60 -4.38 5.19
C ALA A 228 -1.35 -5.89 5.31
N ALA A 229 -1.11 -6.57 4.20
CA ALA A 229 -0.76 -7.99 4.17
C ALA A 229 0.12 -8.31 2.95
N THR A 230 0.88 -9.40 3.03
CA THR A 230 1.64 -9.91 1.90
C THR A 230 0.72 -10.55 0.86
N VAL A 231 0.99 -10.29 -0.42
CA VAL A 231 0.33 -10.93 -1.56
C VAL A 231 1.38 -11.67 -2.36
N THR A 232 1.25 -12.98 -2.46
CA THR A 232 2.25 -13.85 -3.07
C THR A 232 1.61 -14.74 -4.14
N ARG A 233 2.33 -15.00 -5.21
CA ARG A 233 1.90 -15.95 -6.24
C ARG A 233 1.82 -17.36 -5.68
N ALA A 234 0.72 -18.08 -5.92
CA ALA A 234 0.56 -19.46 -5.46
C ALA A 234 1.71 -20.40 -5.94
N PRO A 235 2.15 -20.35 -7.21
CA PRO A 235 3.27 -21.18 -7.66
C PRO A 235 4.59 -20.90 -6.91
N THR A 236 4.80 -19.66 -6.44
CA THR A 236 5.98 -19.33 -5.64
C THR A 236 5.95 -20.02 -4.29
N LEU A 237 4.80 -20.03 -3.59
CA LEU A 237 4.64 -20.72 -2.31
C LEU A 237 4.68 -22.25 -2.43
N GLU A 238 4.18 -22.79 -3.54
CA GLU A 238 4.26 -24.22 -3.87
C GLU A 238 5.71 -24.66 -4.11
N ALA A 239 6.49 -23.81 -4.77
CA ALA A 239 7.89 -24.07 -5.07
C ALA A 239 8.80 -23.89 -3.82
N HIS A 240 8.42 -22.94 -2.93
CA HIS A 240 9.17 -22.53 -1.74
C HIS A 240 8.28 -22.46 -0.49
N PRO A 241 7.89 -23.64 0.10
CA PRO A 241 7.01 -23.65 1.28
C PRO A 241 7.64 -23.01 2.53
N ASP A 242 8.96 -22.92 2.59
CA ASP A 242 9.71 -22.23 3.63
C ASP A 242 9.48 -20.70 3.61
N VAL A 243 9.27 -20.13 2.43
CA VAL A 243 8.91 -18.71 2.28
C VAL A 243 7.55 -18.44 2.93
N ALA A 244 6.56 -19.32 2.76
CA ALA A 244 5.26 -19.15 3.42
C ALA A 244 5.42 -19.09 4.96
N ARG A 245 6.29 -19.95 5.54
CA ARG A 245 6.58 -19.94 6.98
C ARG A 245 7.31 -18.66 7.41
N ALA A 246 8.29 -18.23 6.62
CA ALA A 246 9.02 -17.00 6.89
C ALA A 246 8.11 -15.77 6.92
N LEU A 247 7.17 -15.67 5.97
CA LEU A 247 6.21 -14.57 5.89
C LEU A 247 5.21 -14.59 7.04
N ALA A 248 4.76 -15.78 7.47
CA ALA A 248 3.81 -15.92 8.57
C ALA A 248 4.37 -15.42 9.93
N GLU A 249 5.69 -15.37 10.10
CA GLU A 249 6.32 -14.81 11.30
C GLU A 249 6.11 -13.28 11.42
N LEU A 250 5.71 -12.61 10.35
CA LEU A 250 5.41 -11.16 10.33
C LEU A 250 3.96 -10.86 10.69
N ASP A 251 3.07 -11.86 10.74
CA ASP A 251 1.64 -11.70 11.00
C ASP A 251 1.42 -11.00 12.36
N GLY A 252 0.68 -9.88 12.35
CA GLY A 252 0.33 -9.11 13.54
C GLY A 252 1.50 -8.41 14.24
N LYS A 253 2.69 -8.34 13.64
CA LYS A 253 3.90 -7.83 14.31
C LYS A 253 4.10 -6.32 14.24
N ILE A 254 3.41 -5.63 13.35
CA ILE A 254 3.55 -4.19 13.14
C ILE A 254 2.27 -3.50 13.59
N SER A 255 2.31 -2.69 14.65
CA SER A 255 1.18 -1.83 15.02
C SER A 255 1.17 -0.52 14.21
N ASP A 256 0.01 0.18 14.19
CA ASP A 256 -0.08 1.52 13.57
C ASP A 256 0.98 2.49 14.10
N ALA A 257 1.21 2.47 15.41
CA ALA A 257 2.21 3.33 16.05
C ALA A 257 3.63 2.98 15.60
N GLU A 258 3.93 1.68 15.50
CA GLU A 258 5.24 1.22 15.03
C GLU A 258 5.44 1.57 13.55
N MET A 259 4.39 1.40 12.70
CA MET A 259 4.52 1.77 11.29
C MET A 259 4.75 3.27 11.12
N ARG A 260 4.02 4.13 11.85
CA ARG A 260 4.29 5.57 11.86
C ARG A 260 5.73 5.91 12.27
N ARG A 261 6.25 5.21 13.28
CA ARG A 261 7.64 5.40 13.74
C ARG A 261 8.64 5.00 12.65
N LEU A 262 8.43 3.86 12.00
CA LEU A 262 9.30 3.37 10.92
C LEU A 262 9.28 4.32 9.71
N ASN A 263 8.10 4.80 9.32
CA ASN A 263 7.96 5.79 8.25
C ASN A 263 8.66 7.12 8.61
N ALA A 264 8.58 7.55 9.88
CA ALA A 264 9.26 8.77 10.32
C ALA A 264 10.80 8.64 10.25
N LEU A 265 11.38 7.49 10.58
CA LEU A 265 12.81 7.24 10.43
C LEU A 265 13.26 7.42 8.96
N ALA A 266 12.46 6.95 8.01
CA ALA A 266 12.78 7.07 6.59
C ALA A 266 12.49 8.47 6.03
N ASP A 267 11.27 9.01 6.23
CA ASP A 267 10.80 10.23 5.57
C ASP A 267 11.29 11.52 6.23
N VAL A 268 11.53 11.49 7.55
CA VAL A 268 11.88 12.67 8.35
C VAL A 268 13.33 12.66 8.77
N GLU A 269 13.82 11.52 9.25
CA GLU A 269 15.21 11.37 9.69
C GLU A 269 16.15 10.92 8.54
N HIS A 270 15.60 10.61 7.37
CA HIS A 270 16.33 10.20 6.16
C HIS A 270 17.26 9.00 6.38
N GLN A 271 16.86 8.09 7.26
CA GLN A 271 17.61 6.85 7.49
C GLN A 271 17.44 5.87 6.32
N ASP A 272 18.44 5.04 6.12
CA ASP A 272 18.42 4.00 5.08
C ASP A 272 17.34 2.93 5.36
N ILE A 273 16.46 2.69 4.38
CA ILE A 273 15.33 1.76 4.48
C ILE A 273 15.78 0.34 4.83
N ALA A 274 16.90 -0.13 4.24
CA ALA A 274 17.41 -1.47 4.51
C ALA A 274 17.95 -1.59 5.94
N ALA A 275 18.54 -0.50 6.48
CA ALA A 275 18.97 -0.45 7.88
C ALA A 275 17.77 -0.46 8.84
N ILE A 276 16.73 0.34 8.56
CA ILE A 276 15.50 0.38 9.36
C ILE A 276 14.85 -1.02 9.41
N ALA A 277 14.69 -1.67 8.27
CA ALA A 277 14.11 -3.01 8.16
C ALA A 277 14.92 -4.04 8.96
N ARG A 278 16.25 -4.05 8.82
CA ARG A 278 17.15 -4.95 9.55
C ARG A 278 17.05 -4.76 11.06
N ASP A 279 17.03 -3.52 11.52
CA ASP A 279 16.97 -3.19 12.93
C ASP A 279 15.60 -3.55 13.54
N TRP A 280 14.53 -3.37 12.78
CA TRP A 280 13.20 -3.80 13.17
C TRP A 280 13.10 -5.32 13.27
N LEU A 281 13.58 -6.06 12.26
CA LEU A 281 13.55 -7.52 12.24
C LEU A 281 14.35 -8.13 13.39
N ARG A 282 15.50 -7.58 13.74
CA ARG A 282 16.30 -8.06 14.88
C ARG A 282 15.53 -7.98 16.21
N ARG A 283 14.64 -7.01 16.37
CA ARG A 283 13.87 -6.79 17.60
C ARG A 283 12.57 -7.56 17.66
N ASN A 284 11.91 -7.81 16.53
CA ASN A 284 10.51 -8.24 16.48
C ASN A 284 10.31 -9.63 15.83
N ALA A 285 11.28 -10.12 15.06
CA ALA A 285 11.26 -11.43 14.40
C ALA A 285 12.64 -12.09 14.56
N PRO A 286 13.06 -12.43 15.78
CA PRO A 286 14.40 -12.97 16.08
C PRO A 286 14.70 -14.33 15.45
#